data_733f93c0f1b13390d38c7275f268bcdf
#
_entry.id   733f93c0f1b13390d38c7275f268bcdf
#
_cell.length_a   1.000
_cell.length_b   1.000
_cell.length_c   1.000
_cell.angle_alpha   90.00
_cell.angle_beta   90.00
_cell.angle_gamma   90.00
#
_symmetry.space_group_name_H-M   'P 1'
#
loop_
_entity.id
_entity.type
_entity.pdbx_description
1 polymer ?
#
loop_
_entity_poly.entity_id
_entity_poly.type
_entity_poly.pdbx_seq_one_letter_code
_entity_poly.pdbx_strand_id
1 'polypeptide(L)'
;MNENLNNEGKIMNKVQILLIIFSILLPQNLHSQFEEPKASTELMKLIREQKFEVILPHVMRDNKVDMWIHVKRKSDFFDFEFGEKPGIYIFTDRGGVRIERAVLGGQVDRELYDILAPESYLGKFIAERNPKRIALNYTDRASSFNSMSLTDRKQLSKIIGKKYSKRIVPADRLAADYLAGRGMAEVALFGRLLMISTEKIEGEFNKIVPGKTRLSDISGNVFVRDYDGNEENNTDYIVQPGDLIGILNSANMMDFSEHNGGIGYVLRKGETNLPPEVQRIWEHALITRNIFRKNISAGATGAEQLEILIEKLEEAGYVYIDKDQYDKTADPEKTQVHIDFHAMGRIISQEEAPRISPTGWGKDLKIPLYHTFTFEYMIHMPVPEFGKGKHLYICIHDGVIVTERGVEFPAAPIQGIRIIR
;
A
#
# COMPACT_ATOMS: atom_id res chain seq x y z
N MET A 1 -47.86 -11.00 6.49
CA MET A 1 -47.11 -11.97 5.67
C MET A 1 -47.03 -11.35 4.28
N ASN A 2 -46.04 -10.45 4.03
CA ASN A 2 -45.62 -9.87 2.76
C ASN A 2 -44.87 -8.54 2.99
N GLU A 3 -43.72 -8.61 3.65
CA GLU A 3 -42.78 -7.46 3.73
C GLU A 3 -41.31 -7.86 3.57
N ASN A 4 -41.03 -9.02 3.01
CA ASN A 4 -39.63 -9.53 2.92
C ASN A 4 -39.08 -9.70 1.49
N LEU A 5 -39.65 -9.04 0.48
CA LEU A 5 -39.21 -9.25 -0.92
C LEU A 5 -38.58 -8.07 -1.64
N ASN A 6 -38.27 -6.94 -0.94
CA ASN A 6 -37.72 -5.74 -1.61
C ASN A 6 -36.27 -5.36 -1.23
N ASN A 7 -35.53 -6.23 -0.57
CA ASN A 7 -34.14 -5.95 -0.18
C ASN A 7 -33.07 -6.63 -1.05
N GLU A 8 -33.47 -7.39 -2.07
CA GLU A 8 -32.53 -8.14 -2.94
C GLU A 8 -31.98 -7.34 -4.15
N GLY A 9 -32.45 -6.13 -4.35
CA GLY A 9 -32.10 -5.34 -5.55
C GLY A 9 -30.87 -4.46 -5.46
N LYS A 10 -30.13 -4.42 -4.36
CA LYS A 10 -29.00 -3.49 -4.17
C LYS A 10 -27.65 -4.12 -3.81
N ILE A 11 -27.59 -5.40 -3.61
CA ILE A 11 -26.32 -6.11 -3.49
C ILE A 11 -26.00 -6.61 -4.88
N MET A 12 -25.02 -5.99 -5.53
CA MET A 12 -24.47 -6.49 -6.79
C MET A 12 -24.23 -7.99 -6.64
N ASN A 13 -24.86 -8.80 -7.47
CA ASN A 13 -24.85 -10.25 -7.36
C ASN A 13 -23.40 -10.72 -7.25
N LYS A 14 -23.07 -11.58 -6.27
CA LYS A 14 -21.73 -12.17 -6.10
C LYS A 14 -21.15 -12.69 -7.41
N VAL A 15 -22.00 -13.10 -8.34
CA VAL A 15 -21.62 -13.50 -9.70
C VAL A 15 -21.11 -12.33 -10.54
N GLN A 16 -21.66 -11.12 -10.42
CA GLN A 16 -21.17 -9.94 -11.15
C GLN A 16 -19.84 -9.45 -10.58
N ILE A 17 -19.67 -9.50 -9.26
CA ILE A 17 -18.38 -9.22 -8.62
C ILE A 17 -17.34 -10.24 -9.07
N LEU A 18 -17.69 -11.53 -9.11
CA LEU A 18 -16.80 -12.58 -9.57
C LEU A 18 -16.43 -12.42 -11.06
N LEU A 19 -17.36 -12.00 -11.91
CA LEU A 19 -17.13 -11.74 -13.33
C LEU A 19 -16.21 -10.53 -13.57
N ILE A 20 -16.36 -9.46 -12.80
CA ILE A 20 -15.47 -8.29 -12.88
C ILE A 20 -14.07 -8.66 -12.37
N ILE A 21 -13.97 -9.37 -11.25
CA ILE A 21 -12.70 -9.88 -10.73
C ILE A 21 -12.04 -10.84 -11.72
N PHE A 22 -12.82 -11.73 -12.35
CA PHE A 22 -12.33 -12.67 -13.34
C PHE A 22 -11.83 -11.98 -14.61
N SER A 23 -12.50 -10.90 -15.07
CA SER A 23 -12.03 -10.11 -16.22
C SER A 23 -10.71 -9.38 -15.94
N ILE A 24 -10.45 -8.98 -14.69
CA ILE A 24 -9.19 -8.37 -14.27
C ILE A 24 -8.05 -9.40 -14.23
N LEU A 25 -8.36 -10.67 -13.98
CA LEU A 25 -7.41 -11.77 -13.86
C LEU A 25 -7.10 -12.48 -15.19
N LEU A 26 -7.76 -12.10 -16.31
CA LEU A 26 -7.50 -12.71 -17.62
C LEU A 26 -6.13 -12.28 -18.19
N PRO A 27 -5.40 -13.20 -18.90
CA PRO A 27 -4.16 -12.85 -19.58
C PRO A 27 -4.36 -11.73 -20.61
N GLN A 28 -3.37 -10.86 -20.79
CA GLN A 28 -3.44 -9.67 -21.66
C GLN A 28 -3.91 -9.94 -23.10
N ASN A 29 -3.69 -11.14 -23.63
CA ASN A 29 -4.14 -11.52 -24.98
C ASN A 29 -5.67 -11.62 -25.15
N LEU A 30 -6.44 -11.62 -24.05
CA LEU A 30 -7.89 -11.57 -24.05
C LEU A 30 -8.47 -10.16 -23.81
N HIS A 31 -7.62 -9.18 -23.42
CA HIS A 31 -8.03 -7.81 -23.15
C HIS A 31 -8.41 -7.00 -24.38
N SER A 32 -8.01 -7.42 -25.60
CA SER A 32 -8.32 -6.69 -26.83
C SER A 32 -9.83 -6.66 -27.19
N GLN A 33 -10.67 -7.38 -26.45
CA GLN A 33 -12.13 -7.43 -26.69
C GLN A 33 -12.97 -6.70 -25.65
N PHE A 34 -12.36 -6.23 -24.54
CA PHE A 34 -13.07 -5.42 -23.52
C PHE A 34 -12.71 -3.95 -23.73
N GLU A 35 -13.73 -3.08 -23.76
CA GLU A 35 -13.52 -1.62 -23.77
C GLU A 35 -12.87 -1.20 -22.45
N GLU A 36 -11.53 -1.11 -22.41
CA GLU A 36 -10.75 -0.75 -21.21
C GLU A 36 -11.29 0.46 -20.42
N PRO A 37 -11.72 1.58 -21.06
CA PRO A 37 -12.26 2.72 -20.32
C PRO A 37 -13.54 2.40 -19.57
N LYS A 38 -14.40 1.54 -20.11
CA LYS A 38 -15.67 1.14 -19.47
C LYS A 38 -15.42 0.22 -18.28
N ALA A 39 -14.55 -0.79 -18.45
CA ALA A 39 -14.17 -1.70 -17.38
C ALA A 39 -13.51 -0.94 -16.21
N SER A 40 -12.65 0.03 -16.50
CA SER A 40 -12.02 0.88 -15.49
C SER A 40 -13.03 1.75 -14.74
N THR A 41 -14.03 2.29 -15.43
CA THR A 41 -15.11 3.10 -14.83
C THR A 41 -15.97 2.24 -13.88
N GLU A 42 -16.35 1.04 -14.31
CA GLU A 42 -17.13 0.12 -13.50
C GLU A 42 -16.36 -0.37 -12.26
N LEU A 43 -15.07 -0.68 -12.42
CA LEU A 43 -14.20 -1.05 -11.31
C LEU A 43 -14.04 0.10 -10.30
N MET A 44 -13.82 1.33 -10.77
CA MET A 44 -13.74 2.50 -9.91
C MET A 44 -15.04 2.72 -9.12
N LYS A 45 -16.20 2.55 -9.77
CA LYS A 45 -17.51 2.63 -9.10
C LYS A 45 -17.62 1.56 -8.01
N LEU A 46 -17.27 0.32 -8.31
CA LEU A 46 -17.29 -0.79 -7.36
C LEU A 46 -16.36 -0.53 -6.14
N ILE A 47 -15.16 -0.02 -6.38
CA ILE A 47 -14.23 0.36 -5.31
C ILE A 47 -14.86 1.42 -4.40
N ARG A 48 -15.43 2.49 -4.97
CA ARG A 48 -16.11 3.56 -4.21
C ARG A 48 -17.27 3.02 -3.38
N GLU A 49 -18.11 2.16 -3.95
CA GLU A 49 -19.21 1.51 -3.24
C GLU A 49 -18.70 0.70 -2.05
N GLN A 50 -17.69 -0.16 -2.24
CA GLN A 50 -17.11 -0.94 -1.17
C GLN A 50 -16.48 -0.06 -0.08
N LYS A 51 -15.77 1.00 -0.47
CA LYS A 51 -15.20 1.97 0.49
C LYS A 51 -16.30 2.63 1.32
N PHE A 52 -17.38 3.06 0.70
CA PHE A 52 -18.48 3.74 1.39
C PHE A 52 -19.34 2.81 2.25
N GLU A 53 -19.59 1.59 1.81
CA GLU A 53 -20.46 0.67 2.53
C GLU A 53 -19.72 -0.14 3.61
N VAL A 54 -18.43 -0.47 3.38
CA VAL A 54 -17.67 -1.34 4.29
C VAL A 54 -16.65 -0.54 5.11
N ILE A 55 -15.81 0.26 4.48
CA ILE A 55 -14.66 0.88 5.16
C ILE A 55 -15.10 2.13 5.95
N LEU A 56 -15.85 3.03 5.33
CA LEU A 56 -16.22 4.31 5.92
C LEU A 56 -16.93 4.20 7.28
N PRO A 57 -17.91 3.30 7.50
CA PRO A 57 -18.57 3.17 8.79
C PRO A 57 -17.60 2.77 9.92
N HIS A 58 -16.70 1.83 9.65
CA HIS A 58 -15.71 1.38 10.63
C HIS A 58 -14.74 2.49 11.00
N VAL A 59 -14.11 3.15 10.00
CA VAL A 59 -13.10 4.17 10.28
C VAL A 59 -13.68 5.41 10.95
N MET A 60 -14.92 5.82 10.62
CA MET A 60 -15.57 6.93 11.32
C MET A 60 -15.81 6.60 12.80
N ARG A 61 -16.27 5.38 13.10
CA ARG A 61 -16.54 4.94 14.48
C ARG A 61 -15.27 4.74 15.28
N ASP A 62 -14.24 4.13 14.73
CA ASP A 62 -12.94 3.91 15.36
C ASP A 62 -12.27 5.23 15.71
N ASN A 63 -12.40 6.24 14.84
CA ASN A 63 -11.93 7.60 15.07
C ASN A 63 -12.90 8.45 15.93
N LYS A 64 -14.05 7.89 16.35
CA LYS A 64 -15.10 8.56 17.13
C LYS A 64 -15.58 9.86 16.45
N VAL A 65 -15.75 9.84 15.14
CA VAL A 65 -16.19 10.97 14.31
C VAL A 65 -17.64 10.75 13.89
N ASP A 66 -18.53 11.68 14.28
CA ASP A 66 -19.94 11.62 13.89
C ASP A 66 -20.17 12.21 12.49
N MET A 67 -19.31 13.17 12.07
CA MET A 67 -19.41 13.82 10.78
C MET A 67 -18.03 14.10 10.21
N TRP A 68 -17.80 13.65 8.97
CA TRP A 68 -16.62 14.02 8.19
C TRP A 68 -17.03 14.99 7.10
N ILE A 69 -16.44 16.18 7.10
CA ILE A 69 -16.66 17.23 6.08
C ILE A 69 -15.38 17.39 5.28
N HIS A 70 -15.44 17.15 3.99
CA HIS A 70 -14.36 17.39 3.05
C HIS A 70 -14.75 18.53 2.11
N VAL A 71 -14.14 19.71 2.29
CA VAL A 71 -14.36 20.88 1.45
C VAL A 71 -13.42 20.82 0.26
N LYS A 72 -13.97 20.69 -0.92
CA LYS A 72 -13.24 20.59 -2.18
C LYS A 72 -13.55 21.77 -3.07
N ARG A 73 -12.56 22.61 -3.34
CA ARG A 73 -12.67 23.78 -4.22
C ARG A 73 -12.01 23.58 -5.59
N LYS A 74 -11.10 22.63 -5.68
CA LYS A 74 -10.37 22.21 -6.88
C LYS A 74 -10.08 20.72 -6.79
N SER A 75 -9.48 20.16 -7.83
CA SER A 75 -8.95 18.79 -7.80
C SER A 75 -8.03 18.60 -6.60
N ASP A 76 -8.22 17.50 -5.88
CA ASP A 76 -7.37 17.07 -4.77
C ASP A 76 -7.24 15.54 -4.76
N PHE A 77 -6.50 15.03 -3.78
CA PHE A 77 -6.23 13.61 -3.69
C PHE A 77 -7.49 12.73 -3.61
N PHE A 78 -8.59 13.24 -3.05
CA PHE A 78 -9.85 12.51 -2.89
C PHE A 78 -10.77 12.52 -4.12
N ASP A 79 -10.28 12.98 -5.28
CA ASP A 79 -11.05 12.94 -6.54
C ASP A 79 -11.47 11.50 -6.88
N PHE A 80 -10.56 10.55 -6.65
CA PHE A 80 -10.85 9.13 -6.89
C PHE A 80 -11.94 8.61 -5.96
N GLU A 81 -11.88 8.93 -4.67
CA GLU A 81 -12.81 8.41 -3.65
C GLU A 81 -14.18 9.10 -3.68
N PHE A 82 -14.20 10.44 -3.80
CA PHE A 82 -15.43 11.23 -3.62
C PHE A 82 -16.01 11.75 -4.92
N GLY A 83 -15.21 11.86 -5.98
CA GLY A 83 -15.58 12.42 -7.27
C GLY A 83 -14.81 13.72 -7.57
N GLU A 84 -14.67 14.03 -8.87
CA GLU A 84 -13.78 15.09 -9.37
C GLU A 84 -14.33 16.51 -9.18
N LYS A 85 -15.63 16.68 -8.98
CA LYS A 85 -16.29 18.00 -8.97
C LYS A 85 -16.08 18.72 -7.64
N PRO A 86 -15.93 20.06 -7.68
CA PRO A 86 -15.97 20.88 -6.45
C PRO A 86 -17.28 20.71 -5.70
N GLY A 87 -17.23 20.84 -4.37
CA GLY A 87 -18.37 20.71 -3.50
C GLY A 87 -17.95 20.51 -2.05
N ILE A 88 -18.92 20.42 -1.16
CA ILE A 88 -18.71 20.04 0.24
C ILE A 88 -19.27 18.63 0.41
N TYR A 89 -18.38 17.67 0.51
CA TYR A 89 -18.69 16.25 0.72
C TYR A 89 -18.85 15.99 2.21
N ILE A 90 -19.99 15.42 2.61
CA ILE A 90 -20.32 15.23 4.03
C ILE A 90 -20.76 13.79 4.26
N PHE A 91 -20.09 13.15 5.20
CA PHE A 91 -20.38 11.81 5.65
C PHE A 91 -20.84 11.87 7.10
N THR A 92 -22.04 11.34 7.42
CA THR A 92 -22.63 11.46 8.77
C THR A 92 -23.02 10.08 9.28
N ASP A 93 -22.47 9.69 10.44
CA ASP A 93 -22.91 8.50 11.17
C ASP A 93 -24.20 8.84 11.94
N ARG A 94 -25.30 8.23 11.54
CA ARG A 94 -26.62 8.35 12.17
C ARG A 94 -26.92 7.19 13.12
N GLY A 95 -25.91 6.36 13.44
CA GLY A 95 -26.05 5.19 14.30
C GLY A 95 -26.63 3.96 13.60
N GLY A 96 -26.91 4.02 12.29
CA GLY A 96 -27.33 2.87 11.47
C GLY A 96 -26.17 2.05 10.94
N VAL A 97 -26.46 1.08 10.08
CA VAL A 97 -25.43 0.27 9.41
C VAL A 97 -24.64 1.15 8.44
N ARG A 98 -25.30 2.01 7.70
CA ARG A 98 -24.78 2.83 6.61
C ARG A 98 -24.52 4.27 7.08
N ILE A 99 -23.49 4.88 6.55
CA ILE A 99 -23.19 6.31 6.70
C ILE A 99 -24.05 7.11 5.70
N GLU A 100 -24.71 8.17 6.17
CA GLU A 100 -25.42 9.13 5.32
C GLU A 100 -24.40 9.94 4.53
N ARG A 101 -24.59 10.05 3.21
CA ARG A 101 -23.66 10.72 2.27
C ARG A 101 -24.34 11.89 1.60
N ALA A 102 -23.75 13.08 1.71
CA ALA A 102 -24.28 14.31 1.13
C ALA A 102 -23.22 15.06 0.36
N VAL A 103 -23.65 15.79 -0.69
CA VAL A 103 -22.82 16.79 -1.36
C VAL A 103 -23.58 18.10 -1.45
N LEU A 104 -22.95 19.17 -0.96
CA LEU A 104 -23.52 20.51 -1.00
C LEU A 104 -22.73 21.39 -1.98
N GLY A 105 -23.45 22.07 -2.86
CA GLY A 105 -22.85 22.98 -3.84
C GLY A 105 -22.08 22.29 -4.98
N GLY A 106 -22.18 20.94 -5.09
CA GLY A 106 -21.49 20.16 -6.11
C GLY A 106 -22.43 19.38 -7.02
N GLN A 107 -21.85 18.86 -8.11
CA GLN A 107 -22.49 17.90 -9.02
C GLN A 107 -21.72 16.59 -8.95
N VAL A 108 -22.39 15.50 -8.59
CA VAL A 108 -21.78 14.18 -8.40
C VAL A 108 -22.71 13.09 -8.93
N ASP A 109 -22.20 11.88 -8.99
CA ASP A 109 -22.99 10.69 -9.27
C ASP A 109 -24.05 10.48 -8.17
N ARG A 110 -25.33 10.60 -8.57
CA ARG A 110 -26.48 10.47 -7.65
C ARG A 110 -26.62 9.06 -7.04
N GLU A 111 -26.03 8.05 -7.65
CA GLU A 111 -26.10 6.68 -7.12
C GLU A 111 -25.23 6.52 -5.86
N LEU A 112 -24.19 7.33 -5.71
CA LEU A 112 -23.26 7.26 -4.57
C LEU A 112 -23.68 8.15 -3.40
N TYR A 113 -24.55 9.15 -3.59
CA TYR A 113 -24.88 10.16 -2.59
C TYR A 113 -26.39 10.24 -2.34
N ASP A 114 -26.78 10.29 -1.07
CA ASP A 114 -28.19 10.31 -0.64
C ASP A 114 -28.80 11.70 -0.79
N ILE A 115 -28.00 12.75 -0.56
CA ILE A 115 -28.48 14.14 -0.48
C ILE A 115 -27.62 15.04 -1.35
N LEU A 116 -28.27 15.77 -2.25
CA LEU A 116 -27.69 16.86 -3.01
C LEU A 116 -28.44 18.14 -2.68
N ALA A 117 -27.73 19.17 -2.22
CA ALA A 117 -28.33 20.44 -1.84
C ALA A 117 -27.39 21.62 -2.13
N PRO A 118 -27.90 22.88 -2.13
CA PRO A 118 -27.06 24.07 -2.25
C PRO A 118 -26.07 24.21 -1.09
N GLU A 119 -24.92 24.82 -1.33
CA GLU A 119 -23.91 25.08 -0.28
C GLU A 119 -24.49 25.92 0.87
N SER A 120 -25.43 26.82 0.59
CA SER A 120 -26.13 27.64 1.60
C SER A 120 -26.89 26.83 2.66
N TYR A 121 -27.18 25.55 2.37
CA TYR A 121 -27.83 24.64 3.33
C TYR A 121 -26.90 24.12 4.44
N LEU A 122 -25.58 24.30 4.33
CA LEU A 122 -24.58 23.69 5.20
C LEU A 122 -24.85 23.92 6.69
N GLY A 123 -25.11 25.15 7.10
CA GLY A 123 -25.38 25.47 8.52
C GLY A 123 -26.61 24.74 9.07
N LYS A 124 -27.69 24.70 8.29
CA LYS A 124 -28.92 23.98 8.63
C LYS A 124 -28.69 22.47 8.64
N PHE A 125 -28.00 21.95 7.64
CA PHE A 125 -27.64 20.54 7.53
C PHE A 125 -26.93 20.01 8.79
N ILE A 126 -25.91 20.76 9.25
CA ILE A 126 -25.16 20.40 10.47
C ILE A 126 -26.04 20.55 11.74
N ALA A 127 -26.86 21.59 11.82
CA ALA A 127 -27.75 21.81 12.96
C ALA A 127 -28.78 20.69 13.13
N GLU A 128 -29.38 20.20 12.04
CA GLU A 128 -30.35 19.10 12.03
C GLU A 128 -29.72 17.77 12.52
N ARG A 129 -28.44 17.55 12.25
CA ARG A 129 -27.72 16.33 12.63
C ARG A 129 -27.04 16.42 13.98
N ASN A 130 -26.74 17.63 14.42
CA ASN A 130 -26.12 17.95 15.72
C ASN A 130 -24.91 17.08 16.08
N PRO A 131 -23.91 16.92 15.17
CA PRO A 131 -22.75 16.04 15.42
C PRO A 131 -21.96 16.51 16.64
N LYS A 132 -21.41 15.55 17.40
CA LYS A 132 -20.58 15.84 18.59
C LYS A 132 -19.12 16.09 18.19
N ARG A 133 -18.63 15.43 17.14
CA ARG A 133 -17.26 15.53 16.64
C ARG A 133 -17.26 15.58 15.13
N ILE A 134 -16.65 16.64 14.57
CA ILE A 134 -16.63 16.94 13.13
C ILE A 134 -15.19 16.87 12.64
N ALA A 135 -14.85 15.90 11.81
CA ALA A 135 -13.56 15.86 11.13
C ALA A 135 -13.60 16.77 9.89
N LEU A 136 -12.54 17.54 9.68
CA LEU A 136 -12.42 18.49 8.59
C LEU A 136 -11.06 18.33 7.90
N ASN A 137 -11.00 18.46 6.56
CA ASN A 137 -9.79 18.29 5.78
C ASN A 137 -8.75 19.41 5.98
N TYR A 138 -8.34 19.59 7.21
CA TYR A 138 -7.16 20.36 7.62
C TYR A 138 -6.35 19.58 8.64
N THR A 139 -5.10 19.98 8.85
CA THR A 139 -4.25 19.46 9.90
C THR A 139 -3.31 20.56 10.41
N ASP A 140 -2.86 20.43 11.65
CA ASP A 140 -1.91 21.35 12.27
C ASP A 140 -0.44 20.91 12.05
N ARG A 141 -0.22 19.76 11.38
CA ARG A 141 1.09 19.26 10.98
C ARG A 141 1.31 19.39 9.46
N ALA A 142 2.54 19.28 9.01
CA ALA A 142 2.82 19.13 7.58
C ALA A 142 2.25 17.78 7.10
N SER A 143 1.25 17.82 6.24
CA SER A 143 0.53 16.65 5.76
C SER A 143 -0.12 16.92 4.42
N SER A 144 -0.14 15.91 3.56
CA SER A 144 -0.84 15.90 2.27
C SER A 144 -2.37 15.90 2.42
N PHE A 145 -2.89 15.56 3.61
CA PHE A 145 -4.33 15.63 3.92
C PHE A 145 -4.85 17.08 4.11
N ASN A 146 -3.96 18.06 4.16
CA ASN A 146 -4.32 19.46 4.34
C ASN A 146 -4.69 20.13 2.99
N SER A 147 -5.89 19.86 2.50
CA SER A 147 -6.39 20.40 1.22
C SER A 147 -7.26 21.66 1.38
N MET A 148 -7.60 22.06 2.62
CA MET A 148 -8.44 23.23 2.89
C MET A 148 -7.62 24.50 3.12
N SER A 149 -8.01 25.61 2.47
CA SER A 149 -7.40 26.90 2.74
C SER A 149 -7.83 27.47 4.13
N LEU A 150 -6.97 28.30 4.71
CA LEU A 150 -7.33 29.04 5.96
C LEU A 150 -8.57 29.90 5.78
N THR A 151 -8.79 30.45 4.59
CA THR A 151 -9.97 31.25 4.24
C THR A 151 -11.23 30.39 4.26
N ASP A 152 -11.21 29.23 3.63
CA ASP A 152 -12.34 28.29 3.64
C ASP A 152 -12.65 27.81 5.06
N ARG A 153 -11.63 27.49 5.86
CA ARG A 153 -11.80 27.11 7.27
C ARG A 153 -12.48 28.19 8.11
N LYS A 154 -12.06 29.47 7.94
CA LYS A 154 -12.68 30.62 8.63
C LYS A 154 -14.11 30.82 8.17
N GLN A 155 -14.38 30.74 6.88
CA GLN A 155 -15.72 30.89 6.32
C GLN A 155 -16.65 29.76 6.80
N LEU A 156 -16.20 28.51 6.75
CA LEU A 156 -16.94 27.36 7.26
C LEU A 156 -17.27 27.53 8.73
N SER A 157 -16.30 27.89 9.56
CA SER A 157 -16.50 28.13 11.00
C SER A 157 -17.55 29.20 11.27
N LYS A 158 -17.62 30.26 10.43
CA LYS A 158 -18.65 31.31 10.53
C LYS A 158 -20.04 30.75 10.16
N ILE A 159 -20.14 29.95 9.10
CA ILE A 159 -21.41 29.38 8.62
C ILE A 159 -22.01 28.42 9.67
N ILE A 160 -21.19 27.53 10.23
CA ILE A 160 -21.66 26.51 11.19
C ILE A 160 -21.86 27.05 12.61
N GLY A 161 -21.30 28.22 12.90
CA GLY A 161 -21.43 28.90 14.17
C GLY A 161 -20.58 28.37 15.31
N LYS A 162 -20.49 29.14 16.40
CA LYS A 162 -19.58 28.89 17.53
C LYS A 162 -19.77 27.53 18.19
N LYS A 163 -21.02 27.02 18.22
CA LYS A 163 -21.34 25.73 18.83
C LYS A 163 -20.60 24.57 18.15
N TYR A 164 -20.66 24.52 16.82
CA TYR A 164 -20.10 23.41 16.02
C TYR A 164 -18.63 23.63 15.69
N SER A 165 -18.18 24.87 15.54
CA SER A 165 -16.76 25.17 15.33
C SER A 165 -15.86 24.64 16.45
N LYS A 166 -16.36 24.57 17.68
CA LYS A 166 -15.63 23.98 18.83
C LYS A 166 -15.53 22.45 18.77
N ARG A 167 -16.27 21.79 17.88
CA ARG A 167 -16.33 20.34 17.73
C ARG A 167 -15.48 19.84 16.55
N ILE A 168 -14.82 20.76 15.83
CA ILE A 168 -13.98 20.47 14.70
C ILE A 168 -12.66 19.85 15.17
N VAL A 169 -12.25 18.78 14.51
CA VAL A 169 -10.96 18.12 14.67
C VAL A 169 -10.30 17.91 13.29
N PRO A 170 -8.99 17.76 13.23
CA PRO A 170 -8.33 17.36 11.98
C PRO A 170 -8.83 16.00 11.48
N ALA A 171 -8.91 15.84 10.16
CA ALA A 171 -9.33 14.60 9.52
C ALA A 171 -8.16 13.69 9.09
N ASP A 172 -6.93 14.09 9.34
CA ASP A 172 -5.74 13.38 8.84
C ASP A 172 -5.69 11.90 9.27
N ARG A 173 -5.96 11.60 10.55
CA ARG A 173 -6.02 10.22 11.04
C ARG A 173 -7.16 9.43 10.38
N LEU A 174 -8.37 9.99 10.37
CA LEU A 174 -9.54 9.39 9.73
C LEU A 174 -9.30 9.13 8.24
N ALA A 175 -8.70 10.10 7.55
CA ALA A 175 -8.40 10.00 6.13
C ALA A 175 -7.34 8.91 5.85
N ALA A 176 -6.29 8.84 6.68
CA ALA A 176 -5.29 7.78 6.57
C ALA A 176 -5.89 6.40 6.79
N ASP A 177 -6.69 6.22 7.84
CA ASP A 177 -7.37 4.95 8.14
C ASP A 177 -8.36 4.56 7.02
N TYR A 178 -9.08 5.55 6.42
CA TYR A 178 -9.98 5.34 5.30
C TYR A 178 -9.23 4.87 4.05
N LEU A 179 -8.11 5.50 3.73
CA LEU A 179 -7.29 5.11 2.58
C LEU A 179 -6.60 3.75 2.81
N ALA A 180 -6.18 3.46 4.04
CA ALA A 180 -5.51 2.21 4.38
C ALA A 180 -6.44 0.99 4.35
N GLY A 181 -7.74 1.16 4.66
CA GLY A 181 -8.73 0.09 4.56
C GLY A 181 -8.97 -0.30 3.11
N ARG A 182 -9.00 -1.60 2.79
CA ARG A 182 -9.18 -2.13 1.44
C ARG A 182 -10.50 -2.87 1.28
N GLY A 183 -11.21 -2.57 0.17
CA GLY A 183 -12.27 -3.43 -0.33
C GLY A 183 -11.71 -4.59 -1.15
N MET A 184 -12.51 -5.64 -1.35
CA MET A 184 -12.07 -6.82 -2.11
C MET A 184 -11.72 -6.51 -3.57
N ALA A 185 -12.33 -5.48 -4.17
CA ALA A 185 -11.97 -5.02 -5.51
C ALA A 185 -10.56 -4.41 -5.55
N GLU A 186 -10.17 -3.66 -4.50
CA GLU A 186 -8.81 -3.13 -4.37
C GLU A 186 -7.78 -4.24 -4.16
N VAL A 187 -8.10 -5.25 -3.34
CA VAL A 187 -7.24 -6.44 -3.13
C VAL A 187 -7.01 -7.20 -4.44
N ALA A 188 -8.08 -7.40 -5.23
CA ALA A 188 -7.98 -8.07 -6.52
C ALA A 188 -7.15 -7.27 -7.52
N LEU A 189 -7.34 -5.94 -7.57
CA LEU A 189 -6.54 -5.05 -8.39
C LEU A 189 -5.06 -5.08 -7.99
N PHE A 190 -4.77 -5.05 -6.70
CA PHE A 190 -3.40 -5.15 -6.18
C PHE A 190 -2.73 -6.47 -6.63
N GLY A 191 -3.42 -7.61 -6.49
CA GLY A 191 -2.91 -8.89 -6.99
C GLY A 191 -2.63 -8.89 -8.50
N ARG A 192 -3.49 -8.23 -9.29
CA ARG A 192 -3.25 -8.08 -10.74
C ARG A 192 -2.04 -7.24 -11.06
N LEU A 193 -1.85 -6.12 -10.34
CA LEU A 193 -0.67 -5.26 -10.51
C LEU A 193 0.62 -6.00 -10.18
N LEU A 194 0.64 -6.80 -9.10
CA LEU A 194 1.77 -7.66 -8.74
C LEU A 194 2.14 -8.66 -9.85
N MET A 195 1.16 -9.24 -10.52
CA MET A 195 1.43 -10.12 -11.66
C MET A 195 2.10 -9.36 -12.81
N ILE A 196 1.63 -8.14 -13.11
CA ILE A 196 2.17 -7.30 -14.18
C ILE A 196 3.62 -6.91 -13.90
N SER A 197 3.93 -6.47 -12.67
CA SER A 197 5.31 -6.11 -12.31
C SER A 197 6.23 -7.33 -12.30
N THR A 198 5.75 -8.49 -11.84
CA THR A 198 6.51 -9.75 -11.91
C THR A 198 6.85 -10.11 -13.35
N GLU A 199 5.88 -10.03 -14.28
CA GLU A 199 6.11 -10.28 -15.71
C GLU A 199 7.16 -9.33 -16.31
N LYS A 200 7.14 -8.04 -15.92
CA LYS A 200 8.15 -7.06 -16.33
C LYS A 200 9.54 -7.46 -15.84
N ILE A 201 9.68 -7.78 -14.54
CA ILE A 201 10.96 -8.18 -13.92
C ILE A 201 11.52 -9.41 -14.62
N GLU A 202 10.69 -10.44 -14.86
CA GLU A 202 11.08 -11.64 -15.57
C GLU A 202 11.55 -11.33 -17.01
N GLY A 203 10.86 -10.41 -17.67
CA GLY A 203 11.24 -9.93 -18.99
C GLY A 203 12.60 -9.24 -19.00
N GLU A 204 12.93 -8.45 -17.98
CA GLU A 204 14.23 -7.78 -17.85
C GLU A 204 15.36 -8.79 -17.59
N PHE A 205 15.19 -9.74 -16.66
CA PHE A 205 16.19 -10.79 -16.44
C PHE A 205 16.51 -11.58 -17.69
N ASN A 206 15.51 -11.86 -18.54
CA ASN A 206 15.71 -12.60 -19.79
C ASN A 206 16.57 -11.85 -20.84
N LYS A 207 16.73 -10.53 -20.70
CA LYS A 207 17.55 -9.70 -21.62
C LYS A 207 19.01 -9.61 -21.19
N ILE A 208 19.34 -9.98 -19.94
CA ILE A 208 20.69 -9.83 -19.43
C ILE A 208 21.65 -10.80 -20.10
N VAL A 209 22.69 -10.26 -20.74
CA VAL A 209 23.81 -10.99 -21.32
C VAL A 209 25.08 -10.58 -20.59
N PRO A 210 25.67 -11.46 -19.76
CA PRO A 210 26.89 -11.15 -19.01
C PRO A 210 28.04 -10.65 -19.91
N GLY A 211 28.76 -9.63 -19.48
CA GLY A 211 29.82 -8.97 -20.23
C GLY A 211 29.34 -8.06 -21.38
N LYS A 212 28.03 -7.84 -21.52
CA LYS A 212 27.46 -6.97 -22.57
C LYS A 212 26.38 -6.01 -22.06
N THR A 213 25.43 -6.49 -21.26
CA THR A 213 24.30 -5.68 -20.79
C THR A 213 24.78 -4.69 -19.74
N ARG A 214 24.43 -3.40 -19.90
CA ARG A 214 24.68 -2.35 -18.90
C ARG A 214 23.50 -2.24 -17.94
N LEU A 215 23.72 -1.71 -16.75
CA LEU A 215 22.61 -1.44 -15.83
C LEU A 215 21.59 -0.48 -16.44
N SER A 216 22.03 0.50 -17.25
CA SER A 216 21.16 1.43 -17.98
C SER A 216 20.30 0.77 -19.08
N ASP A 217 20.62 -0.43 -19.51
CA ASP A 217 19.83 -1.17 -20.51
C ASP A 217 18.64 -1.93 -19.89
N ILE A 218 18.59 -2.03 -18.56
CA ILE A 218 17.59 -2.75 -17.78
C ILE A 218 16.55 -1.77 -17.27
N SER A 219 15.28 -2.03 -17.54
CA SER A 219 14.17 -1.18 -17.08
C SER A 219 13.84 -1.44 -15.61
N GLY A 220 13.60 -0.38 -14.85
CA GLY A 220 13.31 -0.43 -13.43
C GLY A 220 14.43 0.16 -12.58
N ASN A 221 14.35 -0.04 -11.26
CA ASN A 221 15.45 0.26 -10.37
C ASN A 221 16.33 -0.99 -10.24
N VAL A 222 17.59 -0.88 -10.66
CA VAL A 222 18.53 -2.01 -10.71
C VAL A 222 19.69 -1.71 -9.79
N PHE A 223 20.05 -2.67 -8.96
CA PHE A 223 21.18 -2.55 -8.05
C PHE A 223 22.06 -3.81 -8.05
N VAL A 224 23.36 -3.57 -7.94
CA VAL A 224 24.38 -4.59 -7.69
C VAL A 224 25.20 -4.11 -6.51
N ARG A 225 25.46 -4.95 -5.53
CA ARG A 225 26.34 -4.61 -4.41
C ARG A 225 27.53 -5.57 -4.34
N ASP A 226 28.69 -5.01 -4.03
CA ASP A 226 29.90 -5.79 -3.77
C ASP A 226 29.85 -6.46 -2.37
N TYR A 227 30.87 -7.27 -2.06
CA TYR A 227 30.98 -7.95 -0.77
C TYR A 227 31.33 -7.02 0.42
N ASP A 228 31.52 -5.74 0.19
CA ASP A 228 31.64 -4.68 1.21
C ASP A 228 30.33 -3.93 1.43
N GLY A 229 29.29 -4.26 0.64
CA GLY A 229 27.99 -3.63 0.66
C GLY A 229 27.93 -2.32 -0.10
N ASN A 230 28.98 -1.96 -0.88
CA ASN A 230 28.94 -0.77 -1.72
C ASN A 230 28.05 -1.05 -2.94
N GLU A 231 27.12 -0.14 -3.20
CA GLU A 231 26.27 -0.20 -4.37
C GLU A 231 26.98 0.32 -5.60
N GLU A 232 26.85 -0.40 -6.73
CA GLU A 232 27.32 0.08 -8.03
C GLU A 232 26.38 1.15 -8.57
N ASN A 233 26.84 2.40 -8.55
CA ASN A 233 26.06 3.56 -8.98
C ASN A 233 26.36 4.01 -10.41
N ASN A 234 27.31 3.33 -11.11
CA ASN A 234 27.62 3.62 -12.50
C ASN A 234 26.61 2.94 -13.40
N THR A 235 25.70 3.68 -14.00
CA THR A 235 24.69 3.18 -14.93
C THR A 235 25.25 2.55 -16.18
N ASP A 236 26.52 2.85 -16.54
CA ASP A 236 27.28 2.22 -17.64
C ASP A 236 28.00 0.94 -17.19
N TYR A 237 27.89 0.55 -15.90
CA TYR A 237 28.42 -0.74 -15.43
C TYR A 237 27.86 -1.89 -16.24
N ILE A 238 28.76 -2.73 -16.73
CA ILE A 238 28.41 -3.93 -17.50
C ILE A 238 28.31 -5.10 -16.54
N VAL A 239 27.18 -5.77 -16.54
CA VAL A 239 26.89 -6.93 -15.70
C VAL A 239 27.95 -8.02 -15.89
N GLN A 240 28.56 -8.48 -14.80
CA GLN A 240 29.69 -9.41 -14.79
C GLN A 240 29.33 -10.76 -14.16
N PRO A 241 30.06 -11.82 -14.53
CA PRO A 241 29.99 -13.11 -13.82
C PRO A 241 30.29 -12.95 -12.32
N GLY A 242 29.39 -13.45 -11.47
CA GLY A 242 29.47 -13.33 -10.01
C GLY A 242 28.59 -12.23 -9.42
N ASP A 243 27.99 -11.36 -10.24
CA ASP A 243 27.08 -10.34 -9.76
C ASP A 243 25.78 -10.95 -9.20
N LEU A 244 25.37 -10.39 -8.06
CA LEU A 244 24.04 -10.60 -7.48
C LEU A 244 23.21 -9.32 -7.75
N ILE A 245 22.20 -9.45 -8.61
CA ILE A 245 21.46 -8.32 -9.17
C ILE A 245 20.05 -8.28 -8.60
N GLY A 246 19.66 -7.14 -8.05
CA GLY A 246 18.26 -6.84 -7.74
C GLY A 246 17.62 -6.01 -8.84
N ILE A 247 16.39 -6.32 -9.21
CA ILE A 247 15.57 -5.52 -10.14
C ILE A 247 14.24 -5.25 -9.46
N LEU A 248 13.89 -3.96 -9.31
CA LEU A 248 12.58 -3.50 -8.85
C LEU A 248 11.81 -2.94 -10.05
N ASN A 249 10.55 -3.32 -10.18
CA ASN A 249 9.68 -2.75 -11.19
C ASN A 249 8.29 -2.49 -10.61
N SER A 250 7.55 -1.58 -11.24
CA SER A 250 6.26 -1.12 -10.76
C SER A 250 5.17 -1.35 -11.80
N ALA A 251 3.94 -1.52 -11.30
CA ALA A 251 2.73 -1.46 -12.10
C ALA A 251 1.74 -0.47 -11.50
N ASN A 252 1.03 0.25 -12.38
CA ASN A 252 0.08 1.28 -12.00
C ASN A 252 -1.20 1.15 -12.80
N MET A 253 -2.36 1.36 -12.16
CA MET A 253 -3.67 1.44 -12.81
C MET A 253 -4.62 2.27 -11.94
N MET A 254 -5.31 3.26 -12.52
CA MET A 254 -6.32 4.08 -11.84
C MET A 254 -5.84 4.67 -10.51
N ASP A 255 -4.66 5.28 -10.46
CA ASP A 255 -4.01 5.80 -9.26
C ASP A 255 -3.66 4.74 -8.17
N PHE A 256 -3.82 3.45 -8.46
CA PHE A 256 -3.24 2.38 -7.67
C PHE A 256 -1.84 2.08 -8.17
N SER A 257 -0.92 1.93 -7.26
CA SER A 257 0.46 1.56 -7.57
C SER A 257 0.92 0.41 -6.69
N GLU A 258 1.79 -0.41 -7.25
CA GLU A 258 2.58 -1.37 -6.50
C GLU A 258 3.98 -1.44 -7.11
N HIS A 259 4.91 -1.99 -6.35
CA HIS A 259 6.19 -2.42 -6.86
C HIS A 259 6.55 -3.79 -6.27
N ASN A 260 7.29 -4.54 -7.07
CA ASN A 260 7.75 -5.87 -6.72
C ASN A 260 9.24 -5.99 -7.08
N GLY A 261 9.92 -6.98 -6.54
CA GLY A 261 11.33 -7.20 -6.78
C GLY A 261 11.62 -8.57 -7.39
N GLY A 262 12.83 -8.69 -7.89
CA GLY A 262 13.43 -9.95 -8.33
C GLY A 262 14.92 -9.95 -8.02
N ILE A 263 15.49 -11.13 -7.83
CA ILE A 263 16.92 -11.30 -7.57
C ILE A 263 17.48 -12.30 -8.59
N GLY A 264 18.60 -11.95 -9.21
CA GLY A 264 19.34 -12.79 -10.14
C GLY A 264 20.80 -12.92 -9.74
N TYR A 265 21.39 -14.05 -10.05
CA TYR A 265 22.82 -14.31 -9.91
C TYR A 265 23.44 -14.68 -11.25
N VAL A 266 24.52 -14.02 -11.62
CA VAL A 266 25.26 -14.26 -12.87
C VAL A 266 26.32 -15.34 -12.61
N LEU A 267 26.16 -16.49 -13.27
CA LEU A 267 27.09 -17.61 -13.08
C LEU A 267 28.52 -17.23 -13.46
N ARG A 268 29.47 -17.60 -12.59
CA ARG A 268 30.90 -17.56 -12.92
C ARG A 268 31.26 -18.69 -13.88
N LYS A 269 32.40 -18.57 -14.51
CA LYS A 269 32.90 -19.62 -15.42
C LYS A 269 33.05 -20.96 -14.67
N GLY A 270 32.35 -21.99 -15.15
CA GLY A 270 32.37 -23.32 -14.58
C GLY A 270 31.25 -23.61 -13.59
N GLU A 271 30.51 -22.60 -13.15
CA GLU A 271 29.31 -22.79 -12.31
C GLU A 271 28.13 -23.27 -13.18
N THR A 272 27.32 -24.15 -12.63
CA THR A 272 26.08 -24.65 -13.25
C THR A 272 24.84 -24.35 -12.39
N ASN A 273 25.06 -24.10 -11.10
CA ASN A 273 24.06 -23.82 -10.08
C ASN A 273 24.48 -22.61 -9.24
N LEU A 274 23.58 -22.13 -8.38
CA LEU A 274 23.91 -21.10 -7.40
C LEU A 274 25.03 -21.60 -6.47
N PRO A 275 26.06 -20.78 -6.19
CA PRO A 275 27.10 -21.14 -5.24
C PRO A 275 26.56 -21.22 -3.82
N PRO A 276 27.23 -21.93 -2.89
CA PRO A 276 26.70 -22.20 -1.55
C PRO A 276 26.35 -20.95 -0.76
N GLU A 277 27.14 -19.87 -0.86
CA GLU A 277 26.90 -18.61 -0.19
C GLU A 277 25.61 -17.91 -0.67
N VAL A 278 25.32 -17.99 -1.97
CA VAL A 278 24.10 -17.43 -2.55
C VAL A 278 22.87 -18.28 -2.19
N GLN A 279 23.02 -19.59 -2.04
CA GLN A 279 21.95 -20.45 -1.52
C GLN A 279 21.67 -20.15 -0.04
N ARG A 280 22.70 -19.98 0.79
CA ARG A 280 22.54 -19.65 2.20
C ARG A 280 21.80 -18.34 2.44
N ILE A 281 22.15 -17.26 1.71
CA ILE A 281 21.44 -15.98 1.90
C ILE A 281 19.97 -16.10 1.48
N TRP A 282 19.67 -16.90 0.46
CA TRP A 282 18.28 -17.17 0.06
C TRP A 282 17.52 -17.96 1.14
N GLU A 283 18.15 -18.92 1.79
CA GLU A 283 17.57 -19.65 2.93
C GLU A 283 17.23 -18.69 4.08
N HIS A 284 18.11 -17.74 4.40
CA HIS A 284 17.83 -16.67 5.36
C HIS A 284 16.64 -15.83 4.94
N ALA A 285 16.48 -15.50 3.66
CA ALA A 285 15.32 -14.76 3.15
C ALA A 285 14.02 -15.54 3.35
N LEU A 286 14.02 -16.85 3.14
CA LEU A 286 12.83 -17.68 3.36
C LEU A 286 12.47 -17.80 4.85
N ILE A 287 13.46 -17.91 5.73
CA ILE A 287 13.24 -17.98 7.18
C ILE A 287 12.65 -16.67 7.68
N THR A 288 13.25 -15.53 7.33
CA THR A 288 12.78 -14.20 7.74
C THR A 288 11.39 -13.89 7.18
N ARG A 289 11.12 -14.19 5.90
CA ARG A 289 9.79 -14.09 5.31
C ARG A 289 8.74 -14.86 6.10
N ASN A 290 9.06 -16.06 6.53
CA ASN A 290 8.14 -16.90 7.30
C ASN A 290 7.91 -16.36 8.72
N ILE A 291 8.92 -15.76 9.36
CA ILE A 291 8.77 -15.03 10.62
C ILE A 291 7.78 -13.87 10.43
N PHE A 292 7.98 -13.02 9.43
CA PHE A 292 7.11 -11.87 9.16
C PHE A 292 5.67 -12.30 8.87
N ARG A 293 5.51 -13.27 7.98
CA ARG A 293 4.21 -13.78 7.57
C ARG A 293 3.36 -14.26 8.74
N LYS A 294 3.97 -14.88 9.75
CA LYS A 294 3.26 -15.48 10.89
C LYS A 294 2.97 -14.52 12.03
N ASN A 295 3.73 -13.43 12.15
CA ASN A 295 3.71 -12.57 13.33
C ASN A 295 3.12 -11.18 13.09
N ILE A 296 2.75 -10.83 11.86
CA ILE A 296 2.02 -9.59 11.57
C ILE A 296 0.52 -9.85 11.68
N SER A 297 -0.18 -8.95 12.38
CA SER A 297 -1.62 -9.03 12.59
C SER A 297 -2.31 -7.68 12.40
N ALA A 298 -3.57 -7.71 11.99
CA ALA A 298 -4.41 -6.52 11.93
C ALA A 298 -4.73 -5.98 13.33
N GLY A 299 -4.91 -4.66 13.43
CA GLY A 299 -5.30 -3.96 14.65
C GLY A 299 -4.16 -3.41 15.49
N ALA A 300 -2.95 -3.96 15.39
CA ALA A 300 -1.75 -3.38 15.98
C ALA A 300 -1.23 -2.19 15.17
N THR A 301 -0.49 -1.30 15.79
CA THR A 301 0.26 -0.24 15.09
C THR A 301 1.51 -0.80 14.43
N GLY A 302 2.07 -0.06 13.46
CA GLY A 302 3.33 -0.46 12.83
C GLY A 302 4.49 -0.56 13.82
N ALA A 303 4.54 0.34 14.84
CA ALA A 303 5.54 0.31 15.89
C ALA A 303 5.42 -0.94 16.79
N GLU A 304 4.21 -1.28 17.26
CA GLU A 304 3.97 -2.50 18.03
C GLU A 304 4.33 -3.76 17.24
N GLN A 305 4.03 -3.76 15.93
CA GLN A 305 4.42 -4.90 15.08
C GLN A 305 5.93 -5.00 14.89
N LEU A 306 6.62 -3.88 14.74
CA LEU A 306 8.09 -3.89 14.60
C LEU A 306 8.75 -4.50 15.84
N GLU A 307 8.31 -4.13 17.05
CA GLU A 307 8.82 -4.70 18.30
C GLU A 307 8.67 -6.22 18.35
N ILE A 308 7.48 -6.74 17.95
CA ILE A 308 7.23 -8.19 17.86
C ILE A 308 8.19 -8.85 16.85
N LEU A 309 8.37 -8.24 15.68
CA LEU A 309 9.21 -8.81 14.63
C LEU A 309 10.69 -8.83 15.03
N ILE A 310 11.17 -7.78 15.71
CA ILE A 310 12.53 -7.72 16.26
C ILE A 310 12.74 -8.88 17.24
N GLU A 311 11.84 -9.07 18.21
CA GLU A 311 11.92 -10.19 19.16
C GLU A 311 12.00 -11.54 18.44
N LYS A 312 11.17 -11.77 17.42
CA LYS A 312 11.15 -13.04 16.68
C LYS A 312 12.38 -13.25 15.78
N LEU A 313 12.97 -12.18 15.27
CA LEU A 313 14.25 -12.25 14.55
C LEU A 313 15.39 -12.62 15.52
N GLU A 314 15.46 -12.01 16.70
CA GLU A 314 16.48 -12.29 17.71
C GLU A 314 16.38 -13.72 18.25
N GLU A 315 15.15 -14.21 18.52
CA GLU A 315 14.89 -15.61 18.89
C GLU A 315 15.40 -16.60 17.82
N ALA A 316 15.35 -16.20 16.54
CA ALA A 316 15.84 -17.00 15.42
C ALA A 316 17.34 -16.82 15.14
N GLY A 317 18.06 -15.99 15.94
CA GLY A 317 19.50 -15.79 15.85
C GLY A 317 19.95 -14.66 14.90
N TYR A 318 19.03 -13.85 14.40
CA TYR A 318 19.33 -12.67 13.59
C TYR A 318 19.63 -11.45 14.45
N VAL A 319 20.24 -10.43 13.83
CA VAL A 319 20.39 -9.09 14.42
C VAL A 319 19.53 -8.14 13.61
N TYR A 320 18.59 -7.47 14.27
CA TYR A 320 17.85 -6.37 13.64
C TYR A 320 18.71 -5.10 13.56
N ILE A 321 18.64 -4.38 12.47
CA ILE A 321 19.32 -3.10 12.25
C ILE A 321 18.31 -2.03 11.79
N ASP A 322 18.43 -0.80 12.34
CA ASP A 322 17.48 0.30 12.05
C ASP A 322 17.66 0.94 10.66
N LYS A 323 18.72 0.61 9.96
CA LYS A 323 19.09 1.17 8.66
C LYS A 323 19.52 0.09 7.70
N ASP A 324 19.25 0.27 6.41
CA ASP A 324 19.76 -0.59 5.35
C ASP A 324 21.28 -0.38 5.10
N GLN A 325 22.08 -0.55 6.13
CA GLN A 325 23.53 -0.50 6.05
C GLN A 325 24.10 -1.52 7.03
N TYR A 326 25.03 -2.34 6.56
CA TYR A 326 25.71 -3.32 7.41
C TYR A 326 26.33 -2.67 8.66
N ASP A 327 25.87 -3.08 9.82
CA ASP A 327 26.43 -2.61 11.09
C ASP A 327 27.71 -3.37 11.43
N LYS A 328 28.85 -2.72 11.25
CA LYS A 328 30.20 -3.26 11.56
C LYS A 328 30.45 -3.44 13.06
N THR A 329 29.56 -2.92 13.92
CA THR A 329 29.69 -3.01 15.40
C THR A 329 28.90 -4.18 15.97
N ALA A 330 27.94 -4.72 15.20
CA ALA A 330 27.20 -5.93 15.57
C ALA A 330 28.07 -7.18 15.48
N ASP A 331 27.53 -8.30 15.99
CA ASP A 331 28.21 -9.60 15.94
C ASP A 331 28.53 -9.99 14.48
N PRO A 332 29.81 -10.11 14.10
CA PRO A 332 30.21 -10.34 12.71
C PRO A 332 29.86 -11.74 12.19
N GLU A 333 29.40 -12.66 13.05
CA GLU A 333 28.99 -14.01 12.67
C GLU A 333 27.47 -14.09 12.42
N LYS A 334 26.72 -13.06 12.80
CA LYS A 334 25.27 -13.06 12.67
C LYS A 334 24.77 -12.34 11.40
N THR A 335 23.76 -12.91 10.79
CA THR A 335 23.03 -12.26 9.70
C THR A 335 22.20 -11.12 10.24
N GLN A 336 22.33 -9.94 9.61
CA GLN A 336 21.61 -8.73 9.97
C GLN A 336 20.39 -8.57 9.07
N VAL A 337 19.29 -8.04 9.63
CA VAL A 337 18.02 -7.83 8.93
C VAL A 337 17.50 -6.42 9.20
N HIS A 338 17.21 -5.68 8.14
CA HIS A 338 16.44 -4.44 8.19
C HIS A 338 15.03 -4.67 7.69
N ILE A 339 14.05 -3.92 8.24
CA ILE A 339 12.64 -4.00 7.89
C ILE A 339 12.13 -2.61 7.51
N ASP A 340 11.50 -2.51 6.35
CA ASP A 340 10.78 -1.33 5.90
C ASP A 340 9.51 -1.72 5.12
N PHE A 341 8.51 -2.26 5.84
CA PHE A 341 7.25 -2.63 5.23
C PHE A 341 6.35 -1.42 5.12
N HIS A 342 6.05 -1.01 3.92
CA HIS A 342 5.25 0.18 3.65
C HIS A 342 4.02 -0.13 2.79
N ALA A 343 3.00 0.72 2.92
CA ALA A 343 1.72 0.56 2.26
C ALA A 343 1.84 0.69 0.73
N MET A 344 1.05 -0.12 0.03
CA MET A 344 0.89 -0.10 -1.42
C MET A 344 -0.58 0.02 -1.80
N GLY A 345 -0.84 0.21 -3.09
CA GLY A 345 -2.17 0.45 -3.62
C GLY A 345 -2.49 1.95 -3.72
N ARG A 346 -3.68 2.34 -3.30
CA ARG A 346 -4.08 3.75 -3.26
C ARG A 346 -3.67 4.38 -1.93
N ILE A 347 -2.64 5.18 -1.94
CA ILE A 347 -2.08 5.90 -0.78
C ILE A 347 -1.71 7.32 -1.16
N ILE A 348 -1.74 8.24 -0.21
CA ILE A 348 -1.25 9.63 -0.41
C ILE A 348 0.27 9.68 -0.45
N SER A 349 0.90 9.04 0.54
CA SER A 349 2.34 8.85 0.62
C SER A 349 2.62 7.64 1.53
N GLN A 350 3.79 7.05 1.39
CA GLN A 350 4.22 5.96 2.26
C GLN A 350 4.35 6.40 3.73
N GLU A 351 4.70 7.67 3.97
CA GLU A 351 4.83 8.26 5.31
C GLU A 351 3.47 8.49 6.01
N GLU A 352 2.39 8.59 5.25
CA GLU A 352 1.05 8.89 5.74
C GLU A 352 0.09 7.69 5.65
N ALA A 353 0.62 6.49 5.51
CA ALA A 353 -0.08 5.21 5.52
C ALA A 353 0.53 4.28 6.59
N PRO A 354 -0.17 3.24 7.06
CA PRO A 354 0.40 2.27 7.99
C PRO A 354 1.71 1.70 7.46
N ARG A 355 2.74 1.67 8.32
CA ARG A 355 4.10 1.24 7.97
C ARG A 355 4.74 0.53 9.14
N ILE A 356 5.38 -0.61 8.91
CA ILE A 356 6.23 -1.30 9.89
C ILE A 356 7.67 -0.88 9.62
N SER A 357 8.11 0.14 10.34
CA SER A 357 9.41 0.80 10.15
C SER A 357 9.81 1.51 11.44
N PRO A 358 11.09 1.74 11.73
CA PRO A 358 11.53 2.44 12.95
C PRO A 358 11.15 3.92 12.96
N THR A 359 10.83 4.52 11.82
CA THR A 359 10.62 5.96 11.66
C THR A 359 9.30 6.28 10.96
N GLY A 360 8.95 7.58 10.94
CA GLY A 360 7.78 8.10 10.24
C GLY A 360 6.49 8.06 11.05
N TRP A 361 5.49 8.85 10.64
CA TRP A 361 4.18 8.90 11.30
C TRP A 361 3.35 7.64 11.03
N GLY A 362 3.56 6.98 9.89
CA GLY A 362 2.85 5.76 9.51
C GLY A 362 3.00 4.61 10.50
N LYS A 363 4.11 4.58 11.28
CA LYS A 363 4.33 3.57 12.32
C LYS A 363 3.31 3.66 13.48
N ASP A 364 2.72 4.84 13.70
CA ASP A 364 1.73 5.06 14.77
C ASP A 364 0.29 4.77 14.30
N LEU A 365 0.11 4.43 13.03
CA LEU A 365 -1.18 4.03 12.46
C LEU A 365 -1.43 2.54 12.68
N LYS A 366 -2.70 2.19 12.92
CA LYS A 366 -3.10 0.78 13.00
C LYS A 366 -3.13 0.16 11.61
N ILE A 367 -2.68 -1.08 11.53
CA ILE A 367 -2.73 -1.88 10.31
C ILE A 367 -4.14 -2.47 10.19
N PRO A 368 -4.96 -2.06 9.20
CA PRO A 368 -6.29 -2.62 9.05
C PRO A 368 -6.27 -4.02 8.42
N LEU A 369 -7.36 -4.75 8.57
CA LEU A 369 -7.58 -5.98 7.84
C LEU A 369 -7.59 -5.69 6.32
N TYR A 370 -7.01 -6.61 5.54
CA TYR A 370 -6.80 -6.49 4.09
C TYR A 370 -5.86 -5.35 3.66
N HIS A 371 -5.10 -4.76 4.60
CA HIS A 371 -4.07 -3.81 4.24
C HIS A 371 -3.03 -4.44 3.30
N THR A 372 -2.61 -3.65 2.31
CA THR A 372 -1.64 -4.07 1.31
C THR A 372 -0.28 -3.46 1.61
N PHE A 373 0.73 -4.31 1.78
CA PHE A 373 2.12 -3.93 1.99
C PHE A 373 3.02 -4.40 0.85
N THR A 374 4.15 -3.73 0.67
CA THR A 374 5.37 -4.36 0.20
C THR A 374 6.16 -4.86 1.43
N PHE A 375 6.47 -6.14 1.45
CA PHE A 375 7.51 -6.67 2.33
C PHE A 375 8.86 -6.27 1.75
N GLU A 376 9.33 -5.10 2.15
CA GLU A 376 10.67 -4.65 1.85
C GLU A 376 11.58 -4.94 3.03
N TYR A 377 12.45 -5.92 2.88
CA TYR A 377 13.43 -6.26 3.91
C TYR A 377 14.77 -6.62 3.29
N MET A 378 15.81 -6.20 3.97
CA MET A 378 17.18 -6.32 3.56
C MET A 378 17.92 -7.28 4.46
N ILE A 379 18.73 -8.12 3.85
CA ILE A 379 19.55 -9.11 4.56
C ILE A 379 21.00 -8.90 4.21
N HIS A 380 21.82 -8.76 5.26
CA HIS A 380 23.27 -8.77 5.15
C HIS A 380 23.80 -10.04 5.82
N MET A 381 24.24 -11.00 5.04
CA MET A 381 24.77 -12.27 5.53
C MET A 381 26.29 -12.27 5.48
N PRO A 382 27.00 -12.45 6.62
CA PRO A 382 28.45 -12.56 6.63
C PRO A 382 28.95 -13.72 5.76
N VAL A 383 30.03 -13.47 5.02
CA VAL A 383 30.73 -14.47 4.20
C VAL A 383 32.24 -14.45 4.52
N PRO A 384 32.64 -14.94 5.70
CA PRO A 384 34.03 -14.84 6.18
C PRO A 384 35.04 -15.55 5.26
N GLU A 385 34.59 -16.51 4.44
CA GLU A 385 35.39 -17.16 3.39
C GLU A 385 35.94 -16.19 2.33
N PHE A 386 35.31 -15.02 2.14
CA PHE A 386 35.79 -13.97 1.24
C PHE A 386 36.60 -12.87 1.96
N GLY A 387 36.75 -12.96 3.28
CA GLY A 387 37.52 -12.03 4.10
C GLY A 387 36.72 -11.48 5.28
N LYS A 388 37.44 -10.90 6.23
CA LYS A 388 36.86 -10.31 7.45
C LYS A 388 35.94 -9.13 7.10
N GLY A 389 34.69 -9.15 7.57
CA GLY A 389 33.70 -8.09 7.36
C GLY A 389 33.01 -8.14 6.00
N LYS A 390 33.37 -9.11 5.15
CA LYS A 390 32.67 -9.34 3.88
C LYS A 390 31.29 -9.93 4.15
N HIS A 391 30.30 -9.46 3.39
CA HIS A 391 28.92 -9.93 3.50
C HIS A 391 28.23 -9.91 2.13
N LEU A 392 27.26 -10.78 1.96
CA LEU A 392 26.29 -10.71 0.85
C LEU A 392 25.09 -9.88 1.27
N TYR A 393 24.50 -9.20 0.30
CA TYR A 393 23.31 -8.38 0.46
C TYR A 393 22.22 -8.82 -0.52
N ILE A 394 21.01 -8.95 -0.01
CA ILE A 394 19.81 -9.02 -0.84
C ILE A 394 18.71 -8.13 -0.26
N CYS A 395 17.91 -7.56 -1.15
CA CYS A 395 16.69 -6.86 -0.80
C CYS A 395 15.50 -7.60 -1.39
N ILE A 396 14.54 -7.92 -0.56
CA ILE A 396 13.30 -8.61 -0.95
C ILE A 396 12.18 -7.61 -1.02
N HIS A 397 11.38 -7.66 -2.08
CA HIS A 397 10.17 -6.89 -2.24
C HIS A 397 9.05 -7.84 -2.67
N ASP A 398 8.20 -8.24 -1.74
CA ASP A 398 7.03 -9.08 -2.00
C ASP A 398 5.74 -8.32 -1.67
N GLY A 399 4.79 -8.25 -2.60
CA GLY A 399 3.48 -7.69 -2.32
C GLY A 399 2.63 -8.64 -1.49
N VAL A 400 2.07 -8.15 -0.38
CA VAL A 400 1.31 -8.95 0.59
C VAL A 400 0.03 -8.26 1.05
N ILE A 401 -0.90 -9.04 1.61
CA ILE A 401 -2.09 -8.57 2.31
C ILE A 401 -2.15 -9.09 3.73
N VAL A 402 -2.66 -8.26 4.65
CA VAL A 402 -2.89 -8.66 6.04
C VAL A 402 -4.28 -9.28 6.17
N THR A 403 -4.34 -10.53 6.64
CA THR A 403 -5.59 -11.26 6.84
C THR A 403 -5.80 -11.62 8.31
N GLU A 404 -6.93 -12.21 8.67
CA GLU A 404 -7.19 -12.73 10.01
C GLU A 404 -6.22 -13.85 10.43
N ARG A 405 -5.58 -14.51 9.45
CA ARG A 405 -4.64 -15.63 9.68
C ARG A 405 -3.17 -15.21 9.65
N GLY A 406 -2.90 -13.92 9.59
CA GLY A 406 -1.59 -13.36 9.37
C GLY A 406 -1.47 -12.78 7.95
N VAL A 407 -0.30 -12.83 7.36
CA VAL A 407 -0.04 -12.26 6.04
C VAL A 407 -0.11 -13.32 4.94
N GLU A 408 -0.77 -12.97 3.84
CA GLU A 408 -0.93 -13.81 2.66
C GLU A 408 -0.41 -13.09 1.39
N PHE A 409 -0.04 -13.89 0.38
CA PHE A 409 0.44 -13.39 -0.90
C PHE A 409 -0.69 -13.45 -1.93
N PRO A 410 -1.19 -12.31 -2.45
CA PRO A 410 -2.24 -12.29 -3.47
C PRO A 410 -1.73 -12.68 -4.87
N ALA A 411 -0.41 -12.66 -5.07
CA ALA A 411 0.30 -13.23 -6.20
C ALA A 411 1.48 -14.06 -5.67
N ALA A 412 2.10 -14.88 -6.51
CA ALA A 412 3.26 -15.67 -6.09
C ALA A 412 4.42 -14.76 -5.66
N PRO A 413 4.97 -14.92 -4.44
CA PRO A 413 6.15 -14.18 -4.02
C PRO A 413 7.38 -14.62 -4.81
N ILE A 414 8.51 -13.92 -4.66
CA ILE A 414 9.79 -14.35 -5.25
C ILE A 414 10.08 -15.80 -4.82
N GLN A 415 10.24 -16.71 -5.80
CA GLN A 415 10.40 -18.13 -5.55
C GLN A 415 11.86 -18.59 -5.41
N GLY A 416 12.81 -17.75 -5.81
CA GLY A 416 14.24 -18.07 -5.79
C GLY A 416 15.10 -17.00 -6.45
N ILE A 417 16.39 -17.16 -6.32
CA ILE A 417 17.37 -16.36 -7.07
C ILE A 417 17.47 -16.93 -8.48
N ARG A 418 17.21 -16.06 -9.47
CA ARG A 418 17.25 -16.44 -10.88
C ARG A 418 18.69 -16.65 -11.33
N ILE A 419 18.96 -17.76 -12.06
CA ILE A 419 20.26 -18.03 -12.65
C ILE A 419 20.37 -17.32 -14.00
N ILE A 420 21.39 -16.47 -14.17
CA ILE A 420 21.75 -15.75 -15.39
C ILE A 420 23.02 -16.41 -15.96
N ARG A 421 22.99 -16.77 -17.28
CA ARG A 421 24.08 -17.50 -17.96
C ARG A 421 24.68 -16.69 -19.11
#